data_20693e86a865f1eadb18ee3a4dfb335d
#
_entry.id   20693e86a865f1eadb18ee3a4dfb335d
#
_cell.length_a   1.000
_cell.length_b   1.000
_cell.length_c   1.000
_cell.angle_alpha   90.00
_cell.angle_beta   90.00
_cell.angle_gamma   90.00
#
_symmetry.space_group_name_H-M   'P 1'
#
loop_
_entity.id
_entity.type
_entity.pdbx_description
1 polymer ?
#
loop_
_entity_poly.entity_id
_entity_poly.type
_entity_poly.pdbx_seq_one_letter_code
_entity_poly.pdbx_strand_id
1 'polypeptide(L)'
;TVFDQAVASVLALNDLSTVQSGDGSYACRVKTEVMNTVAPWSRNPQTDRLFEIWRSTANALGYDAVAEERAGLSDGNYFWDAIPTIDGLGPAGGNAHCSERSEDGSKDQEYVLPDSYLPKALLNLLAINKLVSRYYEDGHNYG
;
A
#
# COMPACT_ATOMS: atom_id res chain seq x y z
N THR A 1 11.98 4.15 -20.59
CA THR A 1 11.98 4.69 -19.21
C THR A 1 13.01 3.96 -18.34
N VAL A 2 13.29 4.48 -17.14
CA VAL A 2 14.13 3.78 -16.14
C VAL A 2 13.54 2.42 -15.78
N PHE A 3 12.21 2.35 -15.69
CA PHE A 3 11.50 1.09 -15.44
C PHE A 3 11.75 0.05 -16.55
N ASP A 4 11.61 0.42 -17.81
CA ASP A 4 11.85 -0.51 -18.93
C ASP A 4 13.29 -1.03 -18.96
N GLN A 5 14.24 -0.16 -18.61
CA GLN A 5 15.66 -0.56 -18.49
C GLN A 5 15.87 -1.56 -17.34
N ALA A 6 15.23 -1.34 -16.20
CA ALA A 6 15.30 -2.27 -15.08
C ALA A 6 14.70 -3.63 -15.43
N VAL A 7 13.52 -3.65 -16.07
CA VAL A 7 12.87 -4.87 -16.54
C VAL A 7 13.77 -5.59 -17.55
N ALA A 8 14.32 -4.89 -18.53
CA ALA A 8 15.23 -5.48 -19.50
C ALA A 8 16.48 -6.09 -18.85
N SER A 9 17.03 -5.41 -17.81
CA SER A 9 18.19 -5.92 -17.07
C SER A 9 17.86 -7.21 -16.33
N VAL A 10 16.66 -7.32 -15.74
CA VAL A 10 16.22 -8.54 -15.06
C VAL A 10 15.96 -9.67 -16.06
N LEU A 11 15.32 -9.37 -17.20
CA LEU A 11 15.06 -10.37 -18.24
C LEU A 11 16.36 -10.88 -18.90
N ALA A 12 17.40 -10.06 -18.92
CA ALA A 12 18.72 -10.47 -19.43
C ALA A 12 19.42 -11.54 -18.55
N LEU A 13 18.91 -11.78 -17.33
CA LEU A 13 19.40 -12.85 -16.44
C LEU A 13 18.83 -14.23 -16.81
N ASN A 14 17.90 -14.32 -17.75
CA ASN A 14 17.34 -15.60 -18.18
C ASN A 14 18.44 -16.54 -18.63
N ASP A 15 18.27 -17.80 -18.24
CA ASP A 15 19.20 -18.90 -18.50
C ASP A 15 20.63 -18.74 -17.92
N LEU A 16 20.83 -17.71 -17.08
CA LEU A 16 22.07 -17.58 -16.36
C LEU A 16 22.26 -18.78 -15.43
N SER A 17 23.38 -19.44 -15.51
CA SER A 17 23.74 -20.62 -14.72
C SER A 17 25.19 -20.53 -14.22
N THR A 18 25.43 -19.48 -13.40
CA THR A 18 26.78 -19.21 -12.85
C THR A 18 26.94 -19.66 -11.41
N VAL A 19 25.84 -20.10 -10.76
CA VAL A 19 25.81 -20.51 -9.36
C VAL A 19 25.50 -22.00 -9.28
N GLN A 20 26.22 -22.71 -8.41
CA GLN A 20 25.96 -24.09 -8.07
C GLN A 20 25.05 -24.15 -6.82
N SER A 21 24.33 -25.28 -6.64
CA SER A 21 23.68 -25.61 -5.39
C SER A 21 24.67 -25.64 -4.23
N GLY A 22 24.19 -25.47 -2.98
CA GLY A 22 25.08 -25.45 -1.81
C GLY A 22 25.92 -26.71 -1.61
N ASP A 23 25.45 -27.86 -2.10
CA ASP A 23 26.18 -29.14 -2.12
C ASP A 23 26.94 -29.39 -3.43
N GLY A 24 26.87 -28.46 -4.39
CA GLY A 24 27.53 -28.57 -5.69
C GLY A 24 26.94 -29.61 -6.64
N SER A 25 25.81 -30.23 -6.31
CA SER A 25 25.24 -31.36 -7.07
C SER A 25 24.61 -30.95 -8.40
N TYR A 26 24.18 -29.68 -8.53
CA TYR A 26 23.59 -29.15 -9.77
C TYR A 26 23.83 -27.65 -9.94
N ALA A 27 23.78 -27.20 -11.19
CA ALA A 27 23.83 -25.79 -11.53
C ALA A 27 22.46 -25.16 -11.33
N CYS A 28 22.39 -24.01 -10.63
CA CYS A 28 21.20 -23.22 -10.54
C CYS A 28 20.95 -22.48 -11.86
N ARG A 29 19.70 -22.39 -12.26
CA ARG A 29 19.29 -21.62 -13.44
C ARG A 29 18.32 -20.52 -13.03
N VAL A 30 18.52 -19.33 -13.58
CA VAL A 30 17.60 -18.22 -13.45
C VAL A 30 16.56 -18.30 -14.56
N LYS A 31 15.29 -18.23 -14.19
CA LYS A 31 14.18 -17.99 -15.12
C LYS A 31 13.46 -16.73 -14.69
N THR A 32 13.33 -15.77 -15.58
CA THR A 32 12.63 -14.51 -15.35
C THR A 32 11.48 -14.37 -16.34
N GLU A 33 10.35 -13.92 -15.84
CA GLU A 33 9.13 -13.74 -16.60
C GLU A 33 8.36 -12.54 -16.06
N VAL A 34 7.87 -11.67 -16.94
CA VAL A 34 6.93 -10.60 -16.54
C VAL A 34 5.52 -11.19 -16.49
N MET A 35 5.03 -11.44 -15.32
CA MET A 35 3.70 -12.01 -15.13
C MET A 35 2.60 -10.96 -15.17
N ASN A 36 2.87 -9.75 -14.66
CA ASN A 36 1.92 -8.66 -14.62
C ASN A 36 2.65 -7.31 -14.52
N THR A 37 1.99 -6.26 -14.98
CA THR A 37 2.46 -4.89 -14.82
C THR A 37 1.29 -4.04 -14.33
N VAL A 38 1.49 -3.34 -13.24
CA VAL A 38 0.49 -2.45 -12.63
C VAL A 38 1.03 -1.03 -12.68
N ALA A 39 0.19 -0.09 -13.11
CA ALA A 39 0.57 1.31 -13.16
C ALA A 39 0.84 1.86 -11.76
N PRO A 40 1.83 2.74 -11.59
CA PRO A 40 2.04 3.45 -10.34
C PRO A 40 0.78 4.24 -9.98
N TRP A 41 0.39 4.17 -8.71
CA TRP A 41 -0.69 5.01 -8.20
C TRP A 41 -0.18 6.45 -8.04
N SER A 42 -0.70 7.34 -8.86
CA SER A 42 -0.31 8.75 -8.85
C SER A 42 -1.31 9.58 -8.06
N ARG A 43 -0.78 10.51 -7.26
CA ARG A 43 -1.61 11.50 -6.59
C ARG A 43 -2.45 12.28 -7.59
N ASN A 44 -3.73 12.50 -7.29
CA ASN A 44 -4.64 13.26 -8.12
C ASN A 44 -5.62 14.10 -7.28
N PRO A 45 -6.23 15.16 -7.86
CA PRO A 45 -7.12 16.06 -7.12
C PRO A 45 -8.36 15.40 -6.53
N GLN A 46 -8.82 14.27 -7.07
CA GLN A 46 -9.98 13.55 -6.54
C GLN A 46 -9.63 12.81 -5.26
N THR A 47 -8.49 12.12 -5.27
CA THR A 47 -7.91 11.49 -4.07
C THR A 47 -7.60 12.52 -3.00
N ASP A 48 -7.08 13.70 -3.37
CA ASP A 48 -6.82 14.80 -2.41
C ASP A 48 -8.09 15.26 -1.72
N ARG A 49 -9.21 15.41 -2.45
CA ARG A 49 -10.50 15.77 -1.85
C ARG A 49 -11.05 14.68 -0.92
N LEU A 50 -10.87 13.42 -1.29
CA LEU A 50 -11.25 12.30 -0.43
C LEU A 50 -10.40 12.29 0.85
N PHE A 51 -9.09 12.42 0.74
CA PHE A 51 -8.17 12.49 1.88
C PHE A 51 -8.50 13.64 2.83
N GLU A 52 -8.90 14.82 2.31
CA GLU A 52 -9.26 15.97 3.13
C GLU A 52 -10.41 15.67 4.12
N ILE A 53 -11.32 14.77 3.75
CA ILE A 53 -12.40 14.35 4.67
C ILE A 53 -11.79 13.60 5.87
N TRP A 54 -10.85 12.67 5.64
CA TRP A 54 -10.15 11.96 6.71
C TRP A 54 -9.30 12.90 7.53
N ARG A 55 -8.52 13.78 6.90
CA ARG A 55 -7.66 14.74 7.57
C ARG A 55 -8.46 15.67 8.48
N SER A 56 -9.52 16.28 7.97
CA SER A 56 -10.36 17.18 8.78
C SER A 56 -11.09 16.45 9.90
N THR A 57 -11.43 15.19 9.72
CA THR A 57 -12.05 14.37 10.77
C THR A 57 -11.03 13.99 11.85
N ALA A 58 -9.82 13.60 11.44
CA ALA A 58 -8.71 13.31 12.35
C ALA A 58 -8.39 14.54 13.23
N ASN A 59 -8.26 15.71 12.61
CA ASN A 59 -8.01 16.97 13.33
C ASN A 59 -9.10 17.28 14.37
N ALA A 60 -10.38 17.03 14.04
CA ALA A 60 -11.48 17.20 14.98
C ALA A 60 -11.42 16.22 16.17
N LEU A 61 -10.75 15.08 16.00
CA LEU A 61 -10.48 14.09 17.06
C LEU A 61 -9.16 14.35 17.81
N GLY A 62 -8.41 15.39 17.44
CA GLY A 62 -7.12 15.72 18.05
C GLY A 62 -5.95 14.91 17.48
N TYR A 63 -6.10 14.30 16.30
CA TYR A 63 -5.04 13.57 15.59
C TYR A 63 -4.58 14.34 14.36
N ASP A 64 -3.35 14.08 13.96
CA ASP A 64 -2.83 14.56 12.67
C ASP A 64 -2.78 13.38 11.67
N ALA A 65 -3.50 13.53 10.55
CA ALA A 65 -3.46 12.58 9.46
C ALA A 65 -2.60 13.13 8.33
N VAL A 66 -1.51 12.45 8.04
CA VAL A 66 -0.52 12.83 7.01
C VAL A 66 -0.64 11.88 5.83
N ALA A 67 -0.65 12.45 4.61
CA ALA A 67 -0.57 11.64 3.41
C ALA A 67 0.87 11.12 3.23
N GLU A 68 1.01 9.83 2.97
CA GLU A 68 2.28 9.18 2.70
C GLU A 68 2.27 8.55 1.31
N GLU A 69 3.41 8.59 0.65
CA GLU A 69 3.67 7.79 -0.55
C GLU A 69 4.50 6.57 -0.16
N ARG A 70 4.12 5.41 -0.65
CA ARG A 70 4.81 4.16 -0.37
C ARG A 70 5.22 3.45 -1.65
N ALA A 71 6.36 2.76 -1.62
CA ALA A 71 6.88 2.01 -2.77
C ALA A 71 6.20 0.64 -2.95
N GLY A 72 5.34 0.22 -2.02
CA GLY A 72 4.61 -1.05 -2.10
C GLY A 72 3.42 -0.98 -3.05
N LEU A 73 3.02 -2.14 -3.57
CA LEU A 73 1.79 -2.31 -4.31
C LEU A 73 0.60 -2.46 -3.35
N SER A 74 -0.51 -1.83 -3.69
CA SER A 74 -1.80 -1.95 -3.00
C SER A 74 -2.89 -2.26 -4.01
N ASP A 75 -4.00 -2.81 -3.56
CA ASP A 75 -5.20 -3.00 -4.39
C ASP A 75 -5.72 -1.67 -4.96
N GLY A 76 -5.45 -0.55 -4.27
CA GLY A 76 -5.73 0.79 -4.76
C GLY A 76 -5.09 1.12 -6.11
N ASN A 77 -3.99 0.47 -6.47
CA ASN A 77 -3.36 0.63 -7.77
C ASN A 77 -4.25 0.23 -8.96
N TYR A 78 -5.29 -0.56 -8.73
CA TYR A 78 -6.23 -0.97 -9.78
C TYR A 78 -7.43 -0.02 -9.94
N PHE A 79 -7.60 0.95 -9.05
CA PHE A 79 -8.82 1.77 -8.99
C PHE A 79 -8.55 3.28 -8.98
N TRP A 80 -7.34 3.72 -8.63
CA TRP A 80 -7.03 5.13 -8.34
C TRP A 80 -7.32 6.11 -9.48
N ASP A 81 -7.28 5.66 -10.71
CA ASP A 81 -7.55 6.47 -11.91
C ASP A 81 -9.04 6.50 -12.29
N ALA A 82 -9.81 5.51 -11.84
CA ALA A 82 -11.25 5.41 -12.11
C ALA A 82 -12.10 6.03 -10.98
N ILE A 83 -11.69 5.84 -9.72
CA ILE A 83 -12.40 6.33 -8.54
C ILE A 83 -11.43 6.94 -7.52
N PRO A 84 -11.86 7.97 -6.76
CA PRO A 84 -11.04 8.49 -5.65
C PRO A 84 -10.72 7.37 -4.66
N THR A 85 -9.44 7.13 -4.42
CA THR A 85 -9.00 6.00 -3.61
C THR A 85 -7.97 6.45 -2.58
N ILE A 86 -8.11 5.98 -1.35
CA ILE A 86 -7.12 6.11 -0.27
C ILE A 86 -6.90 4.76 0.38
N ASP A 87 -5.71 4.54 0.93
CA ASP A 87 -5.30 3.31 1.59
C ASP A 87 -4.66 3.62 2.96
N GLY A 88 -4.21 2.59 3.68
CA GLY A 88 -3.57 2.75 4.98
C GLY A 88 -4.53 3.12 6.11
N LEU A 89 -5.81 2.82 5.97
CA LEU A 89 -6.85 3.15 6.96
C LEU A 89 -6.94 2.15 8.12
N GLY A 90 -6.17 1.08 8.08
CA GLY A 90 -6.09 0.10 9.15
C GLY A 90 -5.41 0.62 10.42
N PRO A 91 -5.30 -0.24 11.46
CA PRO A 91 -4.62 0.09 12.71
C PRO A 91 -3.13 0.39 12.48
N ALA A 92 -2.50 1.09 13.41
CA ALA A 92 -1.07 1.34 13.37
C ALA A 92 -0.28 0.09 13.78
N GLY A 93 0.89 -0.05 13.22
CA GLY A 93 1.80 -1.17 13.50
C GLY A 93 3.16 -0.93 12.88
N GLY A 94 3.97 -1.96 12.82
CA GLY A 94 5.28 -1.89 12.22
C GLY A 94 5.79 -3.23 11.72
N ASN A 95 6.95 -3.21 11.09
CA ASN A 95 7.63 -4.39 10.55
C ASN A 95 6.78 -5.17 9.53
N ALA A 96 6.00 -4.47 8.70
CA ALA A 96 5.14 -5.08 7.70
C ALA A 96 5.91 -6.14 6.88
N HIS A 97 5.26 -7.30 6.65
CA HIS A 97 5.81 -8.46 5.94
C HIS A 97 6.95 -9.21 6.65
N CYS A 98 7.24 -8.92 7.92
CA CYS A 98 8.20 -9.68 8.70
C CYS A 98 7.48 -10.79 9.48
N SER A 99 7.52 -12.02 8.97
CA SER A 99 6.86 -13.19 9.61
C SER A 99 7.64 -13.71 10.81
N GLU A 100 8.95 -13.48 10.86
CA GLU A 100 9.83 -14.04 11.87
C GLU A 100 10.80 -12.99 12.43
N ARG A 101 11.16 -13.17 13.69
CA ARG A 101 12.25 -12.41 14.32
C ARG A 101 13.57 -12.97 13.85
N SER A 102 14.53 -12.12 13.49
CA SER A 102 15.87 -12.57 13.14
C SER A 102 16.64 -13.04 14.39
N GLU A 103 17.51 -14.04 14.24
CA GLU A 103 18.34 -14.57 15.33
C GLU A 103 19.28 -13.50 15.92
N ASP A 104 19.75 -12.58 15.08
CA ASP A 104 20.62 -11.48 15.46
C ASP A 104 19.90 -10.28 16.09
N GLY A 105 18.56 -10.34 16.19
CA GLY A 105 17.74 -9.25 16.73
C GLY A 105 17.61 -8.02 15.84
N SER A 106 18.12 -8.05 14.60
CA SER A 106 18.05 -6.91 13.67
C SER A 106 16.65 -6.69 13.10
N LYS A 107 15.78 -7.70 13.15
CA LYS A 107 14.38 -7.64 12.69
C LYS A 107 13.44 -8.24 13.71
N ASP A 108 12.35 -7.56 13.97
CA ASP A 108 11.22 -8.05 14.74
C ASP A 108 10.08 -8.49 13.84
N GLN A 109 9.21 -9.35 14.34
CA GLN A 109 7.98 -9.73 13.66
C GLN A 109 7.08 -8.52 13.41
N GLU A 110 6.25 -8.63 12.40
CA GLU A 110 5.14 -7.70 12.17
C GLU A 110 4.24 -7.63 13.41
N TYR A 111 3.86 -6.43 13.78
CA TYR A 111 3.00 -6.18 14.93
C TYR A 111 1.97 -5.10 14.65
N VAL A 112 0.89 -5.15 15.40
CA VAL A 112 -0.14 -4.12 15.46
C VAL A 112 -0.17 -3.53 16.86
N LEU A 113 -0.39 -2.23 16.95
CA LEU A 113 -0.59 -1.53 18.21
C LEU A 113 -2.07 -1.64 18.63
N PRO A 114 -2.42 -2.39 19.69
CA PRO A 114 -3.81 -2.58 20.11
C PRO A 114 -4.53 -1.27 20.39
N ASP A 115 -3.87 -0.29 20.99
CA ASP A 115 -4.42 1.01 21.32
C ASP A 115 -4.80 1.85 20.11
N SER A 116 -4.37 1.45 18.91
CA SER A 116 -4.71 2.12 17.65
C SER A 116 -6.03 1.65 17.04
N TYR A 117 -6.58 0.52 17.45
CA TYR A 117 -7.80 -0.04 16.85
C TYR A 117 -9.00 0.90 16.99
N LEU A 118 -9.30 1.28 18.23
CA LEU A 118 -10.47 2.11 18.51
C LEU A 118 -10.37 3.50 17.88
N PRO A 119 -9.27 4.25 18.00
CA PRO A 119 -9.11 5.54 17.33
C PRO A 119 -9.25 5.45 15.82
N LYS A 120 -8.64 4.44 15.19
CA LYS A 120 -8.73 4.24 13.74
C LYS A 120 -10.13 3.86 13.28
N ALA A 121 -10.82 2.98 14.01
CA ALA A 121 -12.20 2.60 13.72
C ALA A 121 -13.13 3.82 13.85
N LEU A 122 -12.98 4.62 14.90
CA LEU A 122 -13.77 5.83 15.11
C LEU A 122 -13.52 6.87 14.01
N LEU A 123 -12.27 7.12 13.66
CA LEU A 123 -11.91 8.02 12.58
C LEU A 123 -12.58 7.60 11.26
N ASN A 124 -12.47 6.33 10.89
CA ASN A 124 -13.06 5.81 9.66
C ASN A 124 -14.59 5.93 9.67
N LEU A 125 -15.23 5.56 10.78
CA LEU A 125 -16.70 5.68 10.92
C LEU A 125 -17.16 7.13 10.72
N LEU A 126 -16.53 8.08 11.38
CA LEU A 126 -16.91 9.50 11.29
C LEU A 126 -16.58 10.09 9.92
N ALA A 127 -15.47 9.73 9.31
CA ALA A 127 -15.10 10.18 7.97
C ALA A 127 -16.07 9.64 6.91
N ILE A 128 -16.43 8.36 6.98
CA ILE A 128 -17.42 7.75 6.10
C ILE A 128 -18.79 8.42 6.27
N ASN A 129 -19.22 8.63 7.50
CA ASN A 129 -20.49 9.32 7.78
C ASN A 129 -20.50 10.75 7.17
N LYS A 130 -19.40 11.49 7.32
CA LYS A 130 -19.24 12.82 6.73
C LYS A 130 -19.25 12.78 5.19
N LEU A 131 -18.63 11.77 4.58
CA LEU A 131 -18.63 11.56 3.14
C LEU A 131 -20.06 11.30 2.63
N VAL A 132 -20.80 10.41 3.30
CA VAL A 132 -22.17 10.04 2.94
C VAL A 132 -23.11 11.24 3.11
N SER A 133 -22.99 12.00 4.21
CA SER A 133 -23.81 13.20 4.43
C SER A 133 -23.61 14.24 3.33
N ARG A 134 -22.37 14.50 2.93
CA ARG A 134 -22.09 15.42 1.81
C ARG A 134 -22.69 14.94 0.50
N TYR A 135 -22.64 13.65 0.23
CA TYR A 135 -23.21 13.06 -0.97
C TYR A 135 -24.72 13.33 -1.08
N TYR A 136 -25.47 13.23 0.02
CA TYR A 136 -26.90 13.54 0.05
C TYR A 136 -27.21 15.04 0.00
N GLU A 137 -26.37 15.88 0.64
CA GLU A 137 -26.50 17.34 0.60
C GLU A 137 -26.30 17.90 -0.81
N ASP A 138 -25.38 17.32 -1.60
CA ASP A 138 -25.10 17.69 -2.99
C ASP A 138 -26.21 17.25 -3.98
N GLY A 139 -27.37 16.76 -3.51
CA GLY A 139 -28.57 16.52 -4.29
C GLY A 139 -28.64 15.14 -4.95
N HIS A 140 -27.80 14.19 -4.58
CA HIS A 140 -27.86 12.81 -5.06
C HIS A 140 -28.89 11.99 -4.25
N ASN A 141 -30.15 12.45 -4.26
CA ASN A 141 -31.26 11.66 -3.71
C ASN A 141 -31.61 10.55 -4.71
N TYR A 142 -31.35 9.31 -4.34
CA TYR A 142 -31.97 8.19 -5.01
C TYR A 142 -33.47 8.18 -4.66
N GLY A 143 -34.30 8.58 -5.65
CA GLY A 143 -35.74 8.35 -5.62
C GLY A 143 -36.05 6.86 -5.75
#